data_aa08daa9ed28db5a102645999b66593b
#
_entry.id   aa08daa9ed28db5a102645999b66593b
#
_cell.length_a   1.000
_cell.length_b   1.000
_cell.length_c   1.000
_cell.angle_alpha   90.00
_cell.angle_beta   90.00
_cell.angle_gamma   90.00
#
_symmetry.space_group_name_H-M   'P 1'
#
loop_
_entity.id
_entity.type
_entity.pdbx_description
1 polymer ?
#
loop_
_entity_poly.entity_id
_entity_poly.type
_entity_poly.pdbx_seq_one_letter_code
_entity_poly.pdbx_strand_id
1 'polypeptide(L)'
;MYGIIDKSLGGAAAMFIKQISVFIENTPGRLADFTKVLADNNIDLVSLSIADTTHFGILRGIVADSDKACKVLAEHGYTVKLTDVLAVCVPDRPGGLAAILAKLAEKNVALEYLYSFVRNTGDQALIIMRVDKLEDAVSVLKEAGVKLLSQSEVSAL
;
A
#
# COMPACT_ATOMS: atom_id res chain seq x y z
N MET A 1 -16.77 23.27 27.37
CA MET A 1 -17.04 22.87 25.96
C MET A 1 -16.11 21.71 25.66
N TYR A 2 -16.58 20.48 25.83
CA TYR A 2 -15.79 19.27 25.56
C TYR A 2 -15.95 18.90 24.08
N GLY A 3 -14.85 18.97 23.35
CA GLY A 3 -14.81 18.49 21.96
C GLY A 3 -15.12 17.00 21.91
N ILE A 4 -16.09 16.63 21.13
CA ILE A 4 -16.38 15.24 20.77
C ILE A 4 -15.20 14.78 19.93
N ILE A 5 -14.30 13.99 20.51
CA ILE A 5 -13.29 13.24 19.77
C ILE A 5 -14.08 12.19 18.98
N ASP A 6 -14.15 12.38 17.68
CA ASP A 6 -14.77 11.40 16.79
C ASP A 6 -13.97 10.09 16.83
N LYS A 7 -14.48 9.13 17.60
CA LYS A 7 -13.89 7.79 17.73
C LYS A 7 -13.91 6.99 16.42
N SER A 8 -14.64 7.46 15.40
CA SER A 8 -14.73 6.78 14.11
C SER A 8 -13.45 6.97 13.28
N LEU A 9 -12.83 8.14 13.35
CA LEU A 9 -11.58 8.45 12.64
C LEU A 9 -10.39 7.62 13.15
N GLY A 10 -10.32 7.33 14.44
CA GLY A 10 -9.25 6.50 15.00
C GLY A 10 -9.33 5.04 14.54
N GLY A 11 -10.52 4.51 14.30
CA GLY A 11 -10.73 3.13 13.86
C GLY A 11 -10.40 2.90 12.38
N ALA A 12 -10.67 3.88 11.51
CA ALA A 12 -10.35 3.80 10.07
C ALA A 12 -8.85 3.97 9.84
N ALA A 13 -8.23 4.97 10.47
CA ALA A 13 -6.79 5.23 10.33
C ALA A 13 -5.90 4.07 10.81
N ALA A 14 -6.39 3.22 11.74
CA ALA A 14 -5.69 2.01 12.16
C ALA A 14 -5.52 0.96 11.04
N MET A 15 -6.32 1.07 9.95
CA MET A 15 -6.23 0.20 8.78
C MET A 15 -5.38 0.80 7.65
N PHE A 16 -4.85 2.01 7.81
CA PHE A 16 -3.95 2.60 6.83
C PHE A 16 -2.56 2.01 6.98
N ILE A 17 -1.99 1.57 5.88
CA ILE A 17 -0.60 1.12 5.83
C ILE A 17 0.27 2.13 5.07
N LYS A 18 1.54 2.19 5.44
CA LYS A 18 2.49 3.13 4.82
C LYS A 18 3.13 2.50 3.60
N GLN A 19 2.95 3.15 2.46
CA GLN A 19 3.62 2.85 1.22
C GLN A 19 4.73 3.85 0.99
N ILE A 20 5.92 3.39 0.63
CA ILE A 20 6.95 4.26 0.07
C ILE A 20 6.66 4.48 -1.41
N SER A 21 6.77 5.74 -1.84
CA SER A 21 6.73 6.13 -3.25
C SER A 21 8.05 6.82 -3.58
N VAL A 22 8.75 6.30 -4.58
CA VAL A 22 10.12 6.72 -4.91
C VAL A 22 10.19 7.05 -6.38
N PHE A 23 10.74 8.22 -6.71
CA PHE A 23 11.13 8.52 -8.07
C PHE A 23 12.40 7.74 -8.42
N ILE A 24 12.33 6.96 -9.50
CA ILE A 24 13.44 6.17 -10.00
C ILE A 24 13.63 6.43 -11.50
N GLU A 25 14.89 6.65 -11.91
CA GLU A 25 15.21 6.80 -13.32
C GLU A 25 15.06 5.45 -14.03
N ASN A 26 14.47 5.46 -15.22
CA ASN A 26 14.30 4.25 -16.03
C ASN A 26 15.60 3.97 -16.81
N THR A 27 16.67 3.64 -16.10
CA THR A 27 17.97 3.31 -16.63
C THR A 27 18.47 1.97 -16.09
N PRO A 28 19.30 1.23 -16.84
CA PRO A 28 19.86 -0.03 -16.36
C PRO A 28 20.56 0.12 -15.02
N GLY A 29 20.29 -0.79 -14.08
CA GLY A 29 20.94 -0.85 -12.78
C GLY A 29 20.25 -0.05 -11.67
N ARG A 30 19.42 0.96 -11.98
CA ARG A 30 18.81 1.81 -10.93
C ARG A 30 17.91 1.04 -9.95
N LEU A 31 17.12 0.10 -10.46
CA LEU A 31 16.30 -0.75 -9.57
C LEU A 31 17.16 -1.72 -8.75
N ALA A 32 18.23 -2.25 -9.36
CA ALA A 32 19.19 -3.10 -8.64
C ALA A 32 19.86 -2.32 -7.51
N ASP A 33 20.30 -1.10 -7.74
CA ASP A 33 20.90 -0.23 -6.73
C ASP A 33 19.91 0.08 -5.60
N PHE A 34 18.68 0.43 -5.94
CA PHE A 34 17.61 0.68 -4.98
C PHE A 34 17.36 -0.53 -4.06
N THR A 35 17.18 -1.70 -4.64
CA THR A 35 16.94 -2.92 -3.86
C THR A 35 18.17 -3.33 -3.04
N LYS A 36 19.38 -3.07 -3.56
CA LYS A 36 20.61 -3.29 -2.81
C LYS A 36 20.70 -2.40 -1.57
N VAL A 37 20.33 -1.13 -1.67
CA VAL A 37 20.31 -0.21 -0.52
C VAL A 37 19.39 -0.75 0.59
N LEU A 38 18.21 -1.24 0.26
CA LEU A 38 17.30 -1.85 1.22
C LEU A 38 17.92 -3.11 1.85
N ALA A 39 18.50 -3.99 1.03
CA ALA A 39 19.12 -5.23 1.49
C ALA A 39 20.31 -4.99 2.42
N ASP A 40 21.21 -4.09 2.06
CA ASP A 40 22.39 -3.74 2.86
C ASP A 40 22.01 -3.15 4.24
N ASN A 41 20.82 -2.59 4.35
CA ASN A 41 20.26 -2.04 5.59
C ASN A 41 19.27 -2.97 6.29
N ASN A 42 19.17 -4.22 5.85
CA ASN A 42 18.26 -5.22 6.40
C ASN A 42 16.80 -4.74 6.44
N ILE A 43 16.33 -4.15 5.34
CA ILE A 43 14.95 -3.72 5.15
C ILE A 43 14.28 -4.68 4.17
N ASP A 44 13.30 -5.43 4.66
CA ASP A 44 12.55 -6.38 3.83
C ASP A 44 11.54 -5.64 2.94
N LEU A 45 11.54 -6.01 1.66
CA LEU A 45 10.62 -5.49 0.65
C LEU A 45 9.48 -6.49 0.47
N VAL A 46 8.31 -6.14 1.00
CA VAL A 46 7.13 -7.03 1.05
C VAL A 46 6.37 -7.02 -0.27
N SER A 47 6.25 -5.88 -0.91
CA SER A 47 5.56 -5.71 -2.19
C SER A 47 6.16 -4.55 -2.98
N LEU A 48 6.13 -4.65 -4.29
CA LEU A 48 6.72 -3.68 -5.20
C LEU A 48 5.89 -3.56 -6.48
N SER A 49 5.71 -2.34 -6.93
CA SER A 49 5.16 -2.01 -8.25
C SER A 49 5.88 -0.80 -8.83
N ILE A 50 6.10 -0.82 -10.13
CA ILE A 50 6.67 0.32 -10.86
C ILE A 50 5.67 0.72 -11.95
N ALA A 51 5.28 1.99 -11.94
CA ALA A 51 4.56 2.62 -13.04
C ALA A 51 5.56 3.47 -13.81
N ASP A 52 5.73 3.18 -15.08
CA ASP A 52 6.72 3.84 -15.92
C ASP A 52 6.14 5.01 -16.72
N THR A 53 6.97 6.02 -16.88
CA THR A 53 6.93 6.99 -17.97
C THR A 53 8.20 6.80 -18.80
N THR A 54 8.34 7.49 -19.93
CA THR A 54 9.45 7.25 -20.86
C THR A 54 10.84 7.39 -20.21
N HIS A 55 11.00 8.27 -19.22
CA HIS A 55 12.31 8.59 -18.62
C HIS A 55 12.39 8.29 -17.13
N PHE A 56 11.24 8.23 -16.43
CA PHE A 56 11.15 8.01 -15.02
C PHE A 56 10.09 6.97 -14.70
N GLY A 57 10.30 6.24 -13.61
CA GLY A 57 9.29 5.41 -13.00
C GLY A 57 8.90 5.96 -11.64
N ILE A 58 7.69 5.64 -11.21
CA ILE A 58 7.26 5.77 -9.83
C ILE A 58 7.25 4.37 -9.25
N LEU A 59 8.20 4.11 -8.36
CA LEU A 59 8.25 2.88 -7.58
C LEU A 59 7.34 3.05 -6.37
N ARG A 60 6.43 2.10 -6.20
CA ARG A 60 5.58 1.98 -5.01
C ARG A 60 5.94 0.69 -4.29
N GLY A 61 6.22 0.77 -3.00
CA GLY A 61 6.63 -0.40 -2.24
C GLY A 61 6.07 -0.44 -0.83
N ILE A 62 5.84 -1.64 -0.35
CA ILE A 62 5.58 -1.92 1.05
C ILE A 62 6.83 -2.56 1.63
N VAL A 63 7.35 -1.96 2.69
CA VAL A 63 8.53 -2.43 3.40
C VAL A 63 8.19 -2.70 4.86
N ALA A 64 8.98 -3.53 5.51
CA ALA A 64 8.74 -3.91 6.90
C ALA A 64 8.85 -2.70 7.86
N ASP A 65 9.77 -1.78 7.60
CA ASP A 65 9.99 -0.56 8.38
C ASP A 65 10.09 0.65 7.43
N SER A 66 8.98 1.34 7.25
CA SER A 66 8.87 2.45 6.32
C SER A 66 9.64 3.69 6.76
N ASP A 67 9.75 3.95 8.07
CA ASP A 67 10.49 5.10 8.60
C ASP A 67 11.99 4.93 8.40
N LYS A 68 12.50 3.73 8.72
CA LYS A 68 13.89 3.37 8.44
C LYS A 68 14.20 3.42 6.94
N ALA A 69 13.30 2.89 6.11
CA ALA A 69 13.48 2.92 4.66
C ALA A 69 13.55 4.35 4.12
N CYS A 70 12.67 5.24 4.56
CA CYS A 70 12.70 6.65 4.15
C CYS A 70 14.02 7.31 4.48
N LYS A 71 14.52 7.12 5.70
CA LYS A 71 15.80 7.68 6.15
C LYS A 71 16.97 7.17 5.30
N VAL A 72 17.10 5.85 5.20
CA VAL A 72 18.19 5.21 4.47
C VAL A 72 18.18 5.57 2.99
N LEU A 73 17.04 5.55 2.35
CA LEU A 73 16.90 5.89 0.93
C LEU A 73 17.22 7.37 0.67
N ALA A 74 16.78 8.27 1.56
CA ALA A 74 17.13 9.69 1.46
C ALA A 74 18.64 9.94 1.60
N GLU A 75 19.31 9.24 2.51
CA GLU A 75 20.78 9.29 2.67
C GLU A 75 21.54 8.82 1.41
N HIS A 76 20.90 7.95 0.60
CA HIS A 76 21.43 7.46 -0.68
C HIS A 76 20.94 8.27 -1.91
N GLY A 77 20.35 9.44 -1.68
CA GLY A 77 19.96 10.36 -2.74
C GLY A 77 18.61 10.07 -3.42
N TYR A 78 17.80 9.17 -2.88
CA TYR A 78 16.45 8.93 -3.37
C TYR A 78 15.46 9.93 -2.80
N THR A 79 14.53 10.39 -3.64
CA THR A 79 13.37 11.17 -3.19
C THR A 79 12.25 10.22 -2.82
N VAL A 80 11.89 10.16 -1.55
CA VAL A 80 10.91 9.23 -0.99
C VAL A 80 9.73 9.99 -0.40
N LYS A 81 8.53 9.52 -0.67
CA LYS A 81 7.28 9.99 -0.05
C LYS A 81 6.55 8.82 0.58
N LEU A 82 6.03 9.01 1.80
CA LEU A 82 5.06 8.09 2.40
C LEU A 82 3.65 8.42 1.93
N THR A 83 2.90 7.37 1.62
CA THR A 83 1.50 7.47 1.17
C THR A 83 0.67 6.45 1.94
N ASP A 84 -0.49 6.87 2.46
CA ASP A 84 -1.44 5.97 3.09
C ASP A 84 -2.20 5.18 2.03
N VAL A 85 -2.25 3.86 2.21
CA VAL A 85 -2.94 2.92 1.34
C VAL A 85 -3.64 1.85 2.18
N LEU A 86 -4.45 1.01 1.56
CA LEU A 86 -5.14 -0.11 2.19
C LEU A 86 -4.54 -1.43 1.72
N ALA A 87 -4.45 -2.40 2.65
CA ALA A 87 -4.15 -3.79 2.33
C ALA A 87 -5.43 -4.62 2.44
N VAL A 88 -5.95 -5.06 1.31
CA VAL A 88 -7.27 -5.68 1.18
C VAL A 88 -7.12 -7.16 0.83
N CYS A 89 -7.73 -8.03 1.63
CA CYS A 89 -7.83 -9.45 1.32
C CYS A 89 -8.97 -9.69 0.33
N VAL A 90 -8.62 -10.21 -0.83
CA VAL A 90 -9.54 -10.45 -1.95
C VAL A 90 -9.63 -11.95 -2.21
N PRO A 91 -10.84 -12.56 -2.34
CA PRO A 91 -10.93 -13.95 -2.75
C PRO A 91 -10.18 -14.20 -4.06
N ASP A 92 -9.22 -15.12 -4.05
CA ASP A 92 -8.41 -15.42 -5.24
C ASP A 92 -9.15 -16.39 -6.17
N ARG A 93 -10.18 -15.81 -6.83
CA ARG A 93 -11.04 -16.50 -7.80
C ARG A 93 -11.62 -15.49 -8.79
N PRO A 94 -12.08 -15.95 -9.96
CA PRO A 94 -12.77 -15.06 -10.91
C PRO A 94 -13.93 -14.32 -10.24
N GLY A 95 -13.96 -13.00 -10.42
CA GLY A 95 -14.96 -12.11 -9.83
C GLY A 95 -14.66 -11.59 -8.41
N GLY A 96 -13.65 -12.13 -7.72
CA GLY A 96 -13.30 -11.70 -6.36
C GLY A 96 -12.97 -10.21 -6.27
N LEU A 97 -12.06 -9.74 -7.10
CA LEU A 97 -11.72 -8.31 -7.17
C LEU A 97 -12.90 -7.46 -7.69
N ALA A 98 -13.60 -7.96 -8.70
CA ALA A 98 -14.75 -7.24 -9.29
C ALA A 98 -15.84 -6.93 -8.24
N ALA A 99 -16.14 -7.88 -7.36
CA ALA A 99 -17.13 -7.70 -6.30
C ALA A 99 -16.72 -6.60 -5.31
N ILE A 100 -15.44 -6.52 -4.95
CA ILE A 100 -14.92 -5.49 -4.05
C ILE A 100 -14.96 -4.12 -4.71
N LEU A 101 -14.52 -4.01 -5.96
CA LEU A 101 -14.54 -2.75 -6.71
C LEU A 101 -15.97 -2.24 -6.93
N ALA A 102 -16.94 -3.14 -7.14
CA ALA A 102 -18.35 -2.77 -7.25
C ALA A 102 -18.86 -2.10 -5.95
N LYS A 103 -18.48 -2.63 -4.77
CA LYS A 103 -18.85 -2.02 -3.49
C LYS A 103 -18.29 -0.62 -3.31
N LEU A 104 -17.05 -0.39 -3.68
CA LEU A 104 -16.44 0.94 -3.64
C LEU A 104 -17.15 1.90 -4.61
N ALA A 105 -17.48 1.44 -5.81
CA ALA A 105 -18.18 2.23 -6.82
C ALA A 105 -19.60 2.64 -6.36
N GLU A 106 -20.35 1.76 -5.71
CA GLU A 106 -21.68 2.04 -5.15
C GLU A 106 -21.65 3.23 -4.18
N LYS A 107 -20.54 3.46 -3.50
CA LYS A 107 -20.32 4.56 -2.55
C LYS A 107 -19.50 5.70 -3.13
N ASN A 108 -19.32 5.71 -4.43
CA ASN A 108 -18.59 6.75 -5.15
C ASN A 108 -17.16 6.97 -4.62
N VAL A 109 -16.48 5.87 -4.28
CA VAL A 109 -15.07 5.83 -3.94
C VAL A 109 -14.27 5.46 -5.19
N ALA A 110 -13.39 6.35 -5.61
CA ALA A 110 -12.57 6.16 -6.80
C ALA A 110 -11.25 5.47 -6.46
N LEU A 111 -10.92 4.42 -7.22
CA LEU A 111 -9.62 3.76 -7.17
C LEU A 111 -8.61 4.56 -7.99
N GLU A 112 -7.50 4.97 -7.37
CA GLU A 112 -6.40 5.64 -8.06
C GLU A 112 -5.43 4.63 -8.68
N TYR A 113 -5.06 3.61 -7.93
CA TYR A 113 -4.25 2.47 -8.38
C TYR A 113 -4.34 1.29 -7.42
N LEU A 114 -3.94 0.13 -7.91
CA LEU A 114 -3.78 -1.08 -7.10
C LEU A 114 -2.60 -1.91 -7.61
N TYR A 115 -2.06 -2.75 -6.74
CA TYR A 115 -1.10 -3.80 -7.07
C TYR A 115 -1.15 -4.90 -6.02
N SER A 116 -0.67 -6.09 -6.37
CA SER A 116 -0.73 -7.26 -5.48
C SER A 116 0.57 -7.50 -4.71
N PHE A 117 0.45 -8.25 -3.63
CA PHE A 117 1.59 -8.82 -2.94
C PHE A 117 2.16 -10.01 -3.71
N VAL A 118 3.46 -10.21 -3.58
CA VAL A 118 4.16 -11.36 -4.17
C VAL A 118 4.03 -12.61 -3.28
N ARG A 119 3.74 -12.43 -1.99
CA ARG A 119 3.65 -13.54 -1.02
C ARG A 119 2.31 -14.24 -1.10
N ASN A 120 2.35 -15.57 -1.01
CA ASN A 120 1.15 -16.41 -0.99
C ASN A 120 0.41 -16.28 0.35
N THR A 121 -0.88 -15.99 0.29
CA THR A 121 -1.78 -15.83 1.43
C THR A 121 -2.88 -16.90 1.45
N GLY A 122 -2.62 -18.08 0.90
CA GLY A 122 -3.58 -19.19 0.80
C GLY A 122 -4.55 -19.00 -0.36
N ASP A 123 -5.86 -19.02 -0.07
CA ASP A 123 -6.96 -18.87 -1.04
C ASP A 123 -7.38 -17.40 -1.27
N GLN A 124 -6.60 -16.47 -0.70
CA GLN A 124 -6.84 -15.04 -0.85
C GLN A 124 -5.65 -14.34 -1.50
N ALA A 125 -5.94 -13.41 -2.38
CA ALA A 125 -4.97 -12.44 -2.89
C ALA A 125 -4.94 -11.24 -1.95
N LEU A 126 -3.75 -10.74 -1.65
CA LEU A 126 -3.59 -9.51 -0.90
C LEU A 126 -3.29 -8.37 -1.88
N ILE A 127 -4.16 -7.38 -1.88
CA ILE A 127 -4.11 -6.25 -2.81
C ILE A 127 -3.85 -4.96 -2.04
N ILE A 128 -2.86 -4.19 -2.49
CA ILE A 128 -2.67 -2.81 -2.05
C ILE A 128 -3.55 -1.92 -2.91
N MET A 129 -4.34 -1.07 -2.25
CA MET A 129 -5.23 -0.12 -2.92
C MET A 129 -4.99 1.31 -2.44
N ARG A 130 -4.86 2.22 -3.39
CA ARG A 130 -4.97 3.65 -3.15
C ARG A 130 -6.30 4.14 -3.71
N VAL A 131 -7.08 4.80 -2.86
CA VAL A 131 -8.39 5.39 -3.20
C VAL A 131 -8.41 6.87 -2.79
N ASP A 132 -9.32 7.63 -3.38
CA ASP A 132 -9.48 9.06 -3.08
C ASP A 132 -10.04 9.33 -1.69
N LYS A 133 -10.85 8.40 -1.13
CA LYS A 133 -11.53 8.52 0.16
C LYS A 133 -11.24 7.30 1.03
N LEU A 134 -10.09 7.32 1.71
CA LEU A 134 -9.61 6.17 2.50
C LEU A 134 -10.57 5.75 3.63
N GLU A 135 -11.09 6.71 4.40
CA GLU A 135 -12.01 6.44 5.51
C GLU A 135 -13.31 5.81 5.02
N ASP A 136 -13.89 6.35 3.94
CA ASP A 136 -15.10 5.82 3.33
C ASP A 136 -14.87 4.39 2.81
N ALA A 137 -13.72 4.16 2.17
CA ALA A 137 -13.35 2.84 1.69
C ALA A 137 -13.24 1.82 2.83
N VAL A 138 -12.62 2.18 3.95
CA VAL A 138 -12.54 1.30 5.13
C VAL A 138 -13.92 0.94 5.64
N SER A 139 -14.84 1.93 5.75
CA SER A 139 -16.20 1.71 6.20
C SER A 139 -16.96 0.76 5.26
N VAL A 140 -16.93 1.04 3.97
CA VAL A 140 -17.58 0.23 2.94
C VAL A 140 -17.09 -1.21 2.93
N LEU A 141 -15.77 -1.40 2.98
CA LEU A 141 -15.16 -2.73 2.93
C LEU A 141 -15.45 -3.53 4.21
N LYS A 142 -15.41 -2.89 5.37
CA LYS A 142 -15.78 -3.54 6.64
C LYS A 142 -17.25 -3.95 6.67
N GLU A 143 -18.17 -3.07 6.24
CA GLU A 143 -19.60 -3.37 6.12
C GLU A 143 -19.87 -4.56 5.17
N ALA A 144 -19.07 -4.68 4.12
CA ALA A 144 -19.13 -5.80 3.18
C ALA A 144 -18.46 -7.09 3.68
N GLY A 145 -17.92 -7.10 4.91
CA GLY A 145 -17.22 -8.25 5.49
C GLY A 145 -15.84 -8.52 4.88
N VAL A 146 -15.26 -7.55 4.19
CA VAL A 146 -13.94 -7.68 3.58
C VAL A 146 -12.86 -7.47 4.66
N LYS A 147 -11.91 -8.39 4.73
CA LYS A 147 -10.77 -8.27 5.65
C LYS A 147 -9.76 -7.25 5.13
N LEU A 148 -9.41 -6.29 6.00
CA LEU A 148 -8.30 -5.37 5.83
C LEU A 148 -7.18 -5.78 6.78
N LEU A 149 -5.93 -5.65 6.37
CA LEU A 149 -4.77 -5.84 7.23
C LEU A 149 -4.25 -4.51 7.77
N SER A 150 -3.90 -4.52 9.05
CA SER A 150 -3.20 -3.41 9.70
C SER A 150 -1.71 -3.37 9.31
N GLN A 151 -1.03 -2.26 9.64
CA GLN A 151 0.41 -2.14 9.40
C GLN A 151 1.22 -3.26 10.08
N SER A 152 0.85 -3.64 11.30
CA SER A 152 1.54 -4.70 12.04
C SER A 152 1.35 -6.08 11.38
N GLU A 153 0.15 -6.38 10.87
CA GLU A 153 -0.11 -7.63 10.15
C GLU A 153 0.66 -7.69 8.85
N VAL A 154 0.73 -6.58 8.10
CA VAL A 154 1.50 -6.51 6.86
C VAL A 154 3.00 -6.63 7.11
N SER A 155 3.51 -5.99 8.15
CA SER A 155 4.94 -6.07 8.51
C SER A 155 5.36 -7.46 9.02
N ALA A 156 4.41 -8.29 9.42
CA ALA A 156 4.65 -9.67 9.89
C ALA A 156 4.56 -10.73 8.78
N LEU A 157 4.18 -10.33 7.54
CA LEU A 157 4.16 -11.22 6.37
C LEU A 157 5.56 -11.53 5.87
#